data_6c14127f4f66527ea8a2efb387bc4c5c
#
_entry.id   6c14127f4f66527ea8a2efb387bc4c5c
#
_cell.length_a   1.000
_cell.length_b   1.000
_cell.length_c   1.000
_cell.angle_alpha   90.00
_cell.angle_beta   90.00
_cell.angle_gamma   90.00
#
_symmetry.space_group_name_H-M   'P 1'
#
loop_
_entity.id
_entity.type
_entity.pdbx_description
1 polymer ?
#
loop_
_entity_poly.entity_id
_entity_poly.type
_entity_poly.pdbx_seq_one_letter_code
_entity_poly.pdbx_strand_id
1 'polypeptide(L)'
;MNLKKYTLEDLLLTAIKSETESYTVYMTIANQVKNGLLQDKFKFLAAEEEKHRSFIEQVYKVKFPNKTITLPSTTPIPFPPLIIPDEDTSLGTVLKNAMAAEKAAHEFYQSLSKEFTNDDASIGNTLSYFADMELQHYKILEIEKESMDRFEQADVYWDMVHVGP
;
A
#
# COMPACT_ATOMS: atom_id res chain seq x y z
N MET A 1 9.49 7.43 -11.21
CA MET A 1 8.28 8.17 -11.67
C MET A 1 8.65 9.63 -11.98
N ASN A 2 8.05 10.30 -13.00
CA ASN A 2 8.32 11.74 -13.28
C ASN A 2 7.23 12.61 -12.64
N LEU A 3 7.54 13.26 -11.53
CA LEU A 3 6.62 14.08 -10.74
C LEU A 3 6.65 15.57 -11.10
N LYS A 4 7.58 16.03 -11.92
CA LYS A 4 7.82 17.46 -12.22
C LYS A 4 6.63 18.24 -12.82
N LYS A 5 5.63 17.53 -13.33
CA LYS A 5 4.42 18.15 -13.91
C LYS A 5 3.31 18.41 -12.89
N TYR A 6 3.48 17.98 -11.67
CA TYR A 6 2.50 18.11 -10.59
C TYR A 6 2.96 19.14 -9.57
N THR A 7 2.03 19.81 -8.93
CA THR A 7 2.34 20.70 -7.82
C THR A 7 2.67 19.89 -6.56
N LEU A 8 3.43 20.48 -5.62
CA LEU A 8 3.69 19.84 -4.33
C LEU A 8 2.38 19.49 -3.60
N GLU A 9 1.36 20.35 -3.73
CA GLU A 9 0.05 20.09 -3.16
C GLU A 9 -0.61 18.84 -3.75
N ASP A 10 -0.61 18.70 -5.08
CA ASP A 10 -1.12 17.51 -5.75
C ASP A 10 -0.41 16.24 -5.28
N LEU A 11 0.92 16.32 -5.11
CA LEU A 11 1.73 15.19 -4.65
C LEU A 11 1.37 14.78 -3.23
N LEU A 12 1.28 15.73 -2.30
CA LEU A 12 0.93 15.44 -0.90
C LEU A 12 -0.51 14.95 -0.75
N LEU A 13 -1.48 15.54 -1.46
CA LEU A 13 -2.87 15.06 -1.43
C LEU A 13 -3.01 13.67 -2.05
N THR A 14 -2.23 13.36 -3.09
CA THR A 14 -2.16 12.02 -3.66
C THR A 14 -1.63 11.02 -2.64
N ALA A 15 -0.53 11.35 -1.95
CA ALA A 15 0.01 10.50 -0.90
C ALA A 15 -1.03 10.23 0.21
N ILE A 16 -1.62 11.28 0.79
CA ILE A 16 -2.63 11.13 1.86
C ILE A 16 -3.79 10.24 1.41
N LYS A 17 -4.25 10.41 0.16
CA LYS A 17 -5.34 9.58 -0.38
C LYS A 17 -4.92 8.12 -0.53
N SER A 18 -3.74 7.86 -1.08
CA SER A 18 -3.20 6.52 -1.24
C SER A 18 -3.13 5.78 0.09
N GLU A 19 -2.52 6.39 1.12
CA GLU A 19 -2.41 5.80 2.45
C GLU A 19 -3.79 5.53 3.10
N THR A 20 -4.75 6.44 2.87
CA THR A 20 -6.13 6.27 3.36
C THR A 20 -6.81 5.06 2.72
N GLU A 21 -6.60 4.87 1.42
CA GLU A 21 -7.16 3.76 0.66
C GLU A 21 -6.48 2.45 1.05
N SER A 22 -5.15 2.41 1.17
CA SER A 22 -4.38 1.24 1.63
C SER A 22 -4.81 0.81 3.03
N TYR A 23 -4.89 1.74 3.98
CA TYR A 23 -5.42 1.49 5.33
C TYR A 23 -6.79 0.81 5.28
N THR A 24 -7.71 1.36 4.50
CA THR A 24 -9.09 0.87 4.41
C THR A 24 -9.13 -0.54 3.83
N VAL A 25 -8.35 -0.82 2.78
CA VAL A 25 -8.28 -2.14 2.15
C VAL A 25 -7.67 -3.15 3.12
N TYR A 26 -6.54 -2.86 3.77
CA TYR A 26 -5.90 -3.78 4.70
C TYR A 26 -6.77 -4.08 5.91
N MET A 27 -7.47 -3.09 6.47
CA MET A 27 -8.43 -3.31 7.55
C MET A 27 -9.63 -4.16 7.10
N THR A 28 -10.11 -3.97 5.86
CA THR A 28 -11.18 -4.79 5.29
C THR A 28 -10.76 -6.23 5.16
N ILE A 29 -9.58 -6.50 4.59
CA ILE A 29 -9.02 -7.84 4.47
C ILE A 29 -8.84 -8.48 5.86
N ALA A 30 -8.25 -7.75 6.81
CA ALA A 30 -8.06 -8.23 8.19
C ALA A 30 -9.36 -8.70 8.84
N ASN A 31 -10.47 -8.02 8.56
CA ASN A 31 -11.79 -8.38 9.10
C ASN A 31 -12.45 -9.57 8.39
N GLN A 32 -12.06 -9.88 7.15
CA GLN A 32 -12.65 -10.96 6.35
C GLN A 32 -11.89 -12.29 6.48
N VAL A 33 -10.56 -12.24 6.62
CA VAL A 33 -9.75 -13.46 6.70
C VAL A 33 -9.95 -14.16 8.05
N LYS A 34 -10.05 -15.50 8.03
CA LYS A 34 -10.25 -16.32 9.25
C LYS A 34 -8.94 -16.69 9.94
N ASN A 35 -7.82 -16.64 9.22
CA ASN A 35 -6.50 -16.99 9.77
C ASN A 35 -5.96 -15.84 10.63
N GLY A 36 -5.79 -16.07 11.93
CA GLY A 36 -5.37 -15.06 12.89
C GLY A 36 -4.00 -14.44 12.58
N LEU A 37 -3.03 -15.24 12.11
CA LEU A 37 -1.71 -14.72 11.74
C LEU A 37 -1.81 -13.77 10.53
N LEU A 38 -2.65 -14.10 9.57
CA LEU A 38 -2.89 -13.27 8.41
C LEU A 38 -3.66 -11.99 8.78
N GLN A 39 -4.64 -12.09 9.69
CA GLN A 39 -5.30 -10.92 10.27
C GLN A 39 -4.29 -9.94 10.88
N ASP A 40 -3.38 -10.46 11.71
CA ASP A 40 -2.39 -9.62 12.41
C ASP A 40 -1.42 -8.96 11.42
N LYS A 41 -1.04 -9.64 10.34
CA LYS A 41 -0.23 -9.06 9.27
C LYS A 41 -0.94 -7.90 8.56
N PHE A 42 -2.21 -8.06 8.20
CA PHE A 42 -2.96 -6.97 7.56
C PHE A 42 -3.24 -5.81 8.51
N LYS A 43 -3.48 -6.08 9.80
CA LYS A 43 -3.57 -5.02 10.83
C LYS A 43 -2.25 -4.28 10.98
N PHE A 44 -1.13 -5.00 10.92
CA PHE A 44 0.20 -4.38 10.94
C PHE A 44 0.40 -3.46 9.73
N LEU A 45 0.13 -3.93 8.51
CA LEU A 45 0.21 -3.10 7.30
C LEU A 45 -0.68 -1.86 7.45
N ALA A 46 -1.95 -2.01 7.81
CA ALA A 46 -2.85 -0.88 8.03
C ALA A 46 -2.29 0.14 9.04
N ALA A 47 -1.68 -0.33 10.13
CA ALA A 47 -1.10 0.56 11.14
C ALA A 47 0.12 1.35 10.61
N GLU A 48 0.90 0.77 9.69
CA GLU A 48 2.00 1.48 9.04
C GLU A 48 1.47 2.55 8.07
N GLU A 49 0.45 2.24 7.24
CA GLU A 49 -0.19 3.23 6.35
C GLU A 49 -0.77 4.43 7.13
N GLU A 50 -1.34 4.18 8.31
CA GLU A 50 -1.83 5.25 9.18
C GLU A 50 -0.70 6.17 9.67
N LYS A 51 0.50 5.62 9.94
CA LYS A 51 1.67 6.42 10.31
C LYS A 51 2.17 7.24 9.13
N HIS A 52 2.26 6.63 7.93
CA HIS A 52 2.62 7.33 6.71
C HIS A 52 1.66 8.49 6.45
N ARG A 53 0.36 8.23 6.47
CA ARG A 53 -0.68 9.23 6.32
C ARG A 53 -0.52 10.39 7.30
N SER A 54 -0.39 10.07 8.59
CA SER A 54 -0.26 11.08 9.65
C SER A 54 0.95 11.98 9.46
N PHE A 55 2.08 11.42 9.02
CA PHE A 55 3.27 12.21 8.71
C PHE A 55 3.05 13.14 7.52
N ILE A 56 2.48 12.62 6.42
CA ILE A 56 2.21 13.44 5.22
C ILE A 56 1.21 14.57 5.51
N GLU A 57 0.19 14.31 6.34
CA GLU A 57 -0.74 15.35 6.79
C GLU A 57 -0.03 16.47 7.58
N GLN A 58 0.95 16.13 8.42
CA GLN A 58 1.75 17.11 9.12
C GLN A 58 2.60 17.93 8.14
N VAL A 59 3.25 17.26 7.17
CA VAL A 59 4.00 17.96 6.11
C VAL A 59 3.08 18.89 5.33
N TYR A 60 1.88 18.44 4.96
CA TYR A 60 0.90 19.29 4.26
C TYR A 60 0.54 20.53 5.07
N LYS A 61 0.23 20.37 6.37
CA LYS A 61 -0.12 21.50 7.26
C LYS A 61 1.02 22.52 7.40
N VAL A 62 2.26 22.05 7.42
CA VAL A 62 3.44 22.94 7.46
C VAL A 62 3.62 23.68 6.14
N LYS A 63 3.47 23.00 5.00
CA LYS A 63 3.65 23.60 3.67
C LYS A 63 2.48 24.50 3.26
N PHE A 64 1.28 24.20 3.73
CA PHE A 64 0.04 24.89 3.38
C PHE A 64 -0.79 25.27 4.61
N PRO A 65 -0.27 26.15 5.51
CA PRO A 65 -0.87 26.42 6.83
C PRO A 65 -2.28 27.03 6.77
N ASN A 66 -2.66 27.63 5.64
CA ASN A 66 -3.97 28.24 5.44
C ASN A 66 -4.95 27.38 4.61
N LYS A 67 -4.58 26.12 4.32
CA LYS A 67 -5.41 25.21 3.54
C LYS A 67 -5.92 24.07 4.40
N THR A 68 -7.15 23.66 4.14
CA THR A 68 -7.72 22.42 4.70
C THR A 68 -7.39 21.26 3.77
N ILE A 69 -7.04 20.11 4.34
CA ILE A 69 -6.87 18.88 3.58
C ILE A 69 -8.23 18.47 3.03
N THR A 70 -8.36 18.50 1.71
CA THR A 70 -9.54 18.01 0.99
C THR A 70 -9.05 17.00 -0.05
N LEU A 71 -9.35 15.73 0.18
CA LEU A 71 -8.89 14.67 -0.71
C LEU A 71 -9.65 14.72 -2.05
N PRO A 72 -8.94 14.65 -3.18
CA PRO A 72 -9.59 14.62 -4.49
C PRO A 72 -10.32 13.28 -4.69
N SER A 73 -11.40 13.28 -5.46
CA SER A 73 -12.10 12.05 -5.85
C SER A 73 -11.19 11.13 -6.68
N THR A 74 -10.40 11.73 -7.57
CA THR A 74 -9.36 11.04 -8.36
C THR A 74 -8.04 11.75 -8.21
N THR A 75 -6.95 10.99 -8.08
CA THR A 75 -5.61 11.55 -8.03
C THR A 75 -5.10 11.85 -9.44
N PRO A 76 -4.33 12.94 -9.63
CA PRO A 76 -3.72 13.24 -10.92
C PRO A 76 -2.61 12.24 -11.28
N ILE A 77 -2.07 11.53 -10.30
CA ILE A 77 -1.04 10.50 -10.47
C ILE A 77 -1.74 9.14 -10.51
N PRO A 78 -1.54 8.36 -11.58
CA PRO A 78 -2.18 7.06 -11.70
C PRO A 78 -1.50 6.05 -10.75
N PHE A 79 -2.19 5.69 -9.68
CA PHE A 79 -1.87 4.52 -8.87
C PHE A 79 -2.67 3.31 -9.37
N PRO A 80 -2.14 2.08 -9.23
CA PRO A 80 -2.95 0.89 -9.40
C PRO A 80 -4.16 0.96 -8.46
N PRO A 81 -5.38 0.68 -8.95
CA PRO A 81 -6.55 0.72 -8.09
C PRO A 81 -6.45 -0.37 -7.03
N LEU A 82 -6.64 -0.01 -5.77
CA LEU A 82 -6.81 -0.97 -4.70
C LEU A 82 -8.24 -1.57 -4.78
N ILE A 83 -8.31 -2.89 -4.82
CA ILE A 83 -9.58 -3.60 -4.87
C ILE A 83 -10.04 -3.86 -3.43
N ILE A 84 -11.20 -3.32 -3.07
CA ILE A 84 -11.88 -3.73 -1.83
C ILE A 84 -12.45 -5.12 -2.09
N PRO A 85 -12.01 -6.15 -1.34
CA PRO A 85 -12.47 -7.51 -1.56
C PRO A 85 -13.97 -7.63 -1.27
N ASP A 86 -14.67 -8.33 -2.14
CA ASP A 86 -16.05 -8.79 -1.97
C ASP A 86 -16.08 -10.32 -1.78
N GLU A 87 -17.27 -10.90 -1.66
CA GLU A 87 -17.44 -12.34 -1.41
C GLU A 87 -16.89 -13.24 -2.54
N ASP A 88 -16.80 -12.71 -3.77
CA ASP A 88 -16.34 -13.42 -4.95
C ASP A 88 -14.83 -13.19 -5.25
N THR A 89 -14.20 -12.24 -4.58
CA THR A 89 -12.81 -11.87 -4.84
C THR A 89 -11.86 -12.84 -4.14
N SER A 90 -11.07 -13.60 -4.90
CA SER A 90 -10.07 -14.50 -4.32
C SER A 90 -8.98 -13.72 -3.56
N LEU A 91 -8.52 -14.25 -2.43
CA LEU A 91 -7.44 -13.65 -1.66
C LEU A 91 -6.15 -13.50 -2.49
N GLY A 92 -5.86 -14.45 -3.39
CA GLY A 92 -4.72 -14.34 -4.31
C GLY A 92 -4.81 -13.13 -5.25
N THR A 93 -6.02 -12.79 -5.73
CA THR A 93 -6.27 -11.58 -6.52
C THR A 93 -6.06 -10.33 -5.68
N VAL A 94 -6.55 -10.30 -4.45
CA VAL A 94 -6.38 -9.19 -3.51
C VAL A 94 -4.91 -8.95 -3.21
N LEU A 95 -4.15 -10.01 -2.87
CA LEU A 95 -2.72 -9.92 -2.60
C LEU A 95 -1.94 -9.40 -3.82
N LYS A 96 -2.22 -9.91 -5.02
CA LYS A 96 -1.59 -9.44 -6.26
C LYS A 96 -1.84 -7.96 -6.52
N ASN A 97 -3.04 -7.51 -6.24
CA ASN A 97 -3.43 -6.10 -6.41
C ASN A 97 -2.75 -5.21 -5.39
N ALA A 98 -2.73 -5.62 -4.12
CA ALA A 98 -2.03 -4.91 -3.06
C ALA A 98 -0.51 -4.81 -3.35
N MET A 99 0.14 -5.90 -3.78
CA MET A 99 1.55 -5.89 -4.19
C MET A 99 1.83 -4.87 -5.30
N ALA A 100 0.92 -4.72 -6.26
CA ALA A 100 1.08 -3.71 -7.33
C ALA A 100 0.98 -2.28 -6.77
N ALA A 101 0.11 -2.05 -5.80
CA ALA A 101 -0.04 -0.77 -5.11
C ALA A 101 1.21 -0.42 -4.29
N GLU A 102 1.73 -1.36 -3.47
CA GLU A 102 2.96 -1.16 -2.69
C GLU A 102 4.17 -0.81 -3.57
N LYS A 103 4.31 -1.52 -4.70
CA LYS A 103 5.37 -1.21 -5.65
C LYS A 103 5.24 0.20 -6.23
N ALA A 104 4.03 0.63 -6.55
CA ALA A 104 3.77 1.98 -7.04
C ALA A 104 4.02 3.04 -5.96
N ALA A 105 3.65 2.77 -4.71
CA ALA A 105 3.92 3.62 -3.56
C ALA A 105 5.43 3.76 -3.31
N HIS A 106 6.20 2.66 -3.35
CA HIS A 106 7.66 2.70 -3.29
C HIS A 106 8.25 3.65 -4.35
N GLU A 107 7.90 3.48 -5.63
CA GLU A 107 8.39 4.33 -6.73
C GLU A 107 7.97 5.80 -6.56
N PHE A 108 6.77 6.02 -6.05
CA PHE A 108 6.24 7.34 -5.77
C PHE A 108 7.02 8.03 -4.65
N TYR A 109 7.18 7.40 -3.48
CA TYR A 109 7.91 7.98 -2.36
C TYR A 109 9.40 8.18 -2.67
N GLN A 110 10.02 7.26 -3.42
CA GLN A 110 11.38 7.43 -3.90
C GLN A 110 11.52 8.66 -4.85
N SER A 111 10.47 8.98 -5.58
CA SER A 111 10.45 10.16 -6.46
C SER A 111 10.10 11.43 -5.69
N LEU A 112 9.14 11.35 -4.76
CA LEU A 112 8.68 12.45 -3.93
C LEU A 112 9.79 12.96 -2.97
N SER A 113 10.58 12.05 -2.41
CA SER A 113 11.70 12.42 -1.52
C SER A 113 12.68 13.39 -2.17
N LYS A 114 12.83 13.32 -3.50
CA LYS A 114 13.75 14.18 -4.28
C LYS A 114 13.21 15.62 -4.49
N GLU A 115 11.91 15.83 -4.27
CA GLU A 115 11.32 17.19 -4.31
C GLU A 115 11.60 17.97 -3.02
N PHE A 116 12.06 17.29 -1.95
CA PHE A 116 12.46 17.87 -0.68
C PHE A 116 13.98 17.86 -0.55
N THR A 117 14.61 18.99 -0.87
CA THR A 117 16.07 19.17 -0.82
C THR A 117 16.43 20.35 0.07
N ASN A 118 17.70 20.46 0.47
CA ASN A 118 18.24 21.57 1.27
C ASN A 118 17.50 21.74 2.61
N ASP A 119 16.68 22.78 2.73
CA ASP A 119 16.03 23.16 4.00
C ASP A 119 15.03 22.12 4.52
N ASP A 120 14.54 21.23 3.64
CA ASP A 120 13.59 20.18 3.95
C ASP A 120 14.20 18.77 3.90
N ALA A 121 15.50 18.64 3.98
CA ALA A 121 16.21 17.36 3.86
C ALA A 121 15.69 16.28 4.84
N SER A 122 15.25 16.67 6.02
CA SER A 122 14.67 15.73 7.00
C SER A 122 13.35 15.11 6.50
N ILE A 123 12.50 15.89 5.83
CA ILE A 123 11.28 15.39 5.18
C ILE A 123 11.66 14.43 4.04
N GLY A 124 12.60 14.84 3.17
CA GLY A 124 13.10 14.02 2.09
C GLY A 124 13.65 12.66 2.58
N ASN A 125 14.44 12.65 3.66
CA ASN A 125 14.96 11.44 4.27
C ASN A 125 13.85 10.53 4.81
N THR A 126 12.83 11.09 5.47
CA THR A 126 11.68 10.32 5.96
C THR A 126 10.88 9.72 4.81
N LEU A 127 10.64 10.47 3.74
CA LEU A 127 9.97 9.96 2.55
C LEU A 127 10.76 8.85 1.84
N SER A 128 12.10 8.96 1.82
CA SER A 128 12.97 7.88 1.33
C SER A 128 12.86 6.62 2.19
N TYR A 129 12.77 6.80 3.52
CA TYR A 129 12.53 5.68 4.44
C TYR A 129 11.15 5.04 4.21
N PHE A 130 10.11 5.84 3.95
CA PHE A 130 8.79 5.29 3.56
C PHE A 130 8.90 4.45 2.29
N ALA A 131 9.62 4.93 1.27
CA ALA A 131 9.83 4.13 0.06
C ALA A 131 10.42 2.74 0.38
N ASP A 132 11.37 2.66 1.30
CA ASP A 132 11.93 1.37 1.73
C ASP A 132 10.93 0.53 2.52
N MET A 133 10.03 1.15 3.30
CA MET A 133 8.95 0.45 4.01
C MET A 133 7.93 -0.14 3.05
N GLU A 134 7.49 0.60 2.03
CA GLU A 134 6.59 0.09 0.99
C GLU A 134 7.17 -1.16 0.28
N LEU A 135 8.49 -1.17 0.07
CA LEU A 135 9.16 -2.35 -0.47
C LEU A 135 9.14 -3.54 0.52
N GLN A 136 9.16 -3.29 1.83
CA GLN A 136 8.99 -4.35 2.83
C GLN A 136 7.53 -4.84 2.88
N HIS A 137 6.54 -3.94 2.77
CA HIS A 137 5.13 -4.30 2.66
C HIS A 137 4.89 -5.21 1.45
N TYR A 138 5.42 -4.83 0.28
CA TYR A 138 5.42 -5.68 -0.92
C TYR A 138 5.95 -7.09 -0.62
N LYS A 139 7.10 -7.22 0.05
CA LYS A 139 7.70 -8.51 0.38
C LYS A 139 6.86 -9.34 1.35
N ILE A 140 6.21 -8.70 2.33
CA ILE A 140 5.29 -9.37 3.23
C ILE A 140 4.14 -10.00 2.43
N LEU A 141 3.53 -9.22 1.54
CA LEU A 141 2.44 -9.69 0.67
C LEU A 141 2.89 -10.79 -0.30
N GLU A 142 4.09 -10.67 -0.86
CA GLU A 142 4.70 -11.67 -1.75
C GLU A 142 4.86 -13.02 -1.06
N ILE A 143 5.38 -13.04 0.17
CA ILE A 143 5.53 -14.27 0.98
C ILE A 143 4.17 -14.92 1.25
N GLU A 144 3.14 -14.12 1.57
CA GLU A 144 1.79 -14.66 1.79
C GLU A 144 1.21 -15.25 0.51
N LYS A 145 1.37 -14.56 -0.60
CA LYS A 145 0.91 -15.05 -1.90
C LYS A 145 1.60 -16.36 -2.29
N GLU A 146 2.92 -16.44 -2.18
CA GLU A 146 3.68 -17.66 -2.47
C GLU A 146 3.29 -18.81 -1.53
N SER A 147 2.98 -18.52 -0.28
CA SER A 147 2.49 -19.52 0.67
C SER A 147 1.15 -20.09 0.22
N MET A 148 0.21 -19.24 -0.19
CA MET A 148 -1.09 -19.67 -0.71
C MET A 148 -0.94 -20.49 -1.99
N ASP A 149 -0.16 -20.01 -2.96
CA ASP A 149 0.06 -20.74 -4.23
C ASP A 149 0.63 -22.15 -3.99
N ARG A 150 1.48 -22.32 -2.98
CA ARG A 150 2.01 -23.63 -2.59
C ARG A 150 0.95 -24.55 -1.97
N PHE A 151 0.05 -24.01 -1.14
CA PHE A 151 -1.05 -24.80 -0.57
C PHE A 151 -2.04 -25.24 -1.64
N GLU A 152 -2.45 -24.37 -2.54
CA GLU A 152 -3.34 -24.70 -3.66
C GLU A 152 -2.73 -25.79 -4.56
N GLN A 153 -1.43 -25.73 -4.86
CA GLN A 153 -0.73 -26.75 -5.62
C GLN A 153 -0.64 -28.10 -4.86
N ALA A 154 -0.45 -28.07 -3.55
CA ALA A 154 -0.39 -29.27 -2.74
C ALA A 154 -1.76 -29.98 -2.66
N ASP A 155 -2.86 -29.22 -2.54
CA ASP A 155 -4.21 -29.77 -2.54
C ASP A 155 -4.54 -30.44 -3.88
N VAL A 156 -4.22 -29.80 -5.01
CA VAL A 156 -4.40 -30.37 -6.34
C VAL A 156 -3.54 -31.64 -6.52
N TYR A 157 -2.30 -31.62 -6.02
CA TYR A 157 -1.42 -32.82 -6.11
C TYR A 157 -1.94 -33.96 -5.23
N TRP A 158 -2.47 -33.66 -4.03
CA TRP A 158 -3.03 -34.65 -3.13
C TRP A 158 -4.26 -35.36 -3.71
N ASP A 159 -5.16 -34.59 -4.33
CA ASP A 159 -6.33 -35.12 -5.02
C ASP A 159 -5.94 -36.01 -6.22
N MET A 160 -4.90 -35.63 -6.96
CA MET A 160 -4.39 -36.43 -8.09
C MET A 160 -3.74 -37.75 -7.66
N VAL A 161 -3.12 -37.81 -6.49
CA VAL A 161 -2.42 -38.99 -5.96
C VAL A 161 -3.39 -39.96 -5.25
N HIS A 162 -4.54 -39.50 -4.77
CA HIS A 162 -5.52 -40.26 -4.01
C HIS A 162 -6.72 -40.76 -4.85
N VAL A 163 -6.75 -40.50 -6.16
CA VAL A 163 -7.69 -41.15 -7.11
C VAL A 163 -7.09 -42.49 -7.54
N GLY A 164 -6.92 -43.38 -6.60
CA GLY A 164 -6.62 -44.77 -6.83
C GLY A 164 -7.87 -45.64 -6.65
N PRO A 165 -7.93 -46.84 -7.27
CA PRO A 165 -9.12 -47.63 -7.40
C PRO A 165 -9.73 -48.07 -6.08
#